data_c5fa515ba272ed0a0e8f1fee9c5b33c2
#
_entry.id   c5fa515ba272ed0a0e8f1fee9c5b33c2
#
_cell.length_a   1.000
_cell.length_b   1.000
_cell.length_c   1.000
_cell.angle_alpha   90.00
_cell.angle_beta   90.00
_cell.angle_gamma   90.00
#
_symmetry.space_group_name_H-M   'P 1'
#
loop_
_entity.id
_entity.type
_entity.pdbx_description
1 polymer ?
#
loop_
_entity_poly.entity_id
_entity_poly.type
_entity_poly.pdbx_seq_one_letter_code
_entity_poly.pdbx_strand_id
1 'polypeptide(L)'
;MSSKTATDGGGRGTCRLWLAGLLLHAVAGAVAAEPALTVATGGRTAIYTPAGLLALPAATTVTIPADVAYKRSMTFRAIPFAALLEGAATDDNVRFVAADGFAATLPAAALLAHDGGAVAYLAIEPAEAPWPPLKAGQTGSAGPFYLVWLRPEKGAITTEQWPYQIVRIEAVASLAKRFPMIVPALKLPAGHPIRAGFAAFQRHCIVCHTLNGGGDATLGPDLNVPYNPTEYLRPDALRRLIRDPQALHRWPAARMPAFDSRTLPDRELAELLAYLRHMADRKVVPPVAK
;
A
#
# COMPACT_ATOMS: atom_id res chain seq x y z
N MET A 1 -37.88 -88.31 -4.41
CA MET A 1 -37.65 -89.19 -3.28
C MET A 1 -37.20 -88.36 -2.08
N SER A 2 -37.96 -88.50 -1.00
CA SER A 2 -37.62 -88.26 0.42
C SER A 2 -37.16 -86.88 0.85
N SER A 3 -37.84 -86.24 1.64
CA SER A 3 -38.66 -86.37 2.86
C SER A 3 -37.98 -85.59 4.01
N LYS A 4 -38.82 -84.72 4.63
CA LYS A 4 -38.85 -84.40 6.06
C LYS A 4 -37.70 -83.63 6.67
N THR A 5 -37.85 -82.73 7.59
CA THR A 5 -38.90 -82.40 8.56
C THR A 5 -38.62 -81.04 9.18
N ALA A 6 -39.69 -80.44 9.66
CA ALA A 6 -39.70 -79.19 10.46
C ALA A 6 -39.08 -79.39 11.84
N THR A 7 -38.57 -78.31 12.44
CA THR A 7 -38.76 -78.04 13.87
C THR A 7 -38.70 -76.53 14.16
N ASP A 8 -39.65 -76.18 14.93
CA ASP A 8 -40.03 -74.93 15.56
C ASP A 8 -39.01 -74.48 16.61
N GLY A 9 -38.90 -73.19 16.86
CA GLY A 9 -38.02 -72.61 17.91
C GLY A 9 -38.12 -71.10 18.04
N GLY A 10 -39.10 -70.71 18.87
CA GLY A 10 -39.32 -69.29 19.19
C GLY A 10 -38.14 -68.61 19.84
N GLY A 11 -38.01 -67.35 19.62
CA GLY A 11 -36.95 -66.49 20.20
C GLY A 11 -37.28 -65.04 20.14
N ARG A 12 -37.90 -64.56 21.13
CA ARG A 12 -37.88 -63.22 21.75
C ARG A 12 -37.36 -62.02 20.88
N GLY A 13 -38.31 -61.14 20.56
CA GLY A 13 -38.03 -59.78 20.02
C GLY A 13 -37.30 -58.92 21.03
N THR A 14 -36.16 -58.42 20.64
CA THR A 14 -35.50 -57.29 21.30
C THR A 14 -35.72 -56.03 20.48
N CYS A 15 -36.57 -55.17 21.03
CA CYS A 15 -36.83 -53.84 20.53
C CYS A 15 -35.50 -52.96 20.66
N ARG A 16 -34.81 -52.77 19.59
CA ARG A 16 -33.66 -51.79 19.56
C ARG A 16 -34.19 -50.39 19.32
N LEU A 17 -34.30 -49.64 20.42
CA LEU A 17 -34.46 -48.16 20.33
C LEU A 17 -33.23 -47.55 19.61
N TRP A 18 -33.45 -46.99 18.43
CA TRP A 18 -32.51 -46.12 17.76
C TRP A 18 -32.62 -44.72 18.39
N LEU A 19 -31.68 -44.37 19.28
CA LEU A 19 -31.45 -42.99 19.70
C LEU A 19 -30.79 -42.25 18.53
N ALA A 20 -31.60 -41.47 17.80
CA ALA A 20 -31.10 -40.51 16.84
C ALA A 20 -30.43 -39.34 17.60
N GLY A 21 -29.13 -39.41 17.77
CA GLY A 21 -28.35 -38.30 18.30
C GLY A 21 -28.32 -37.16 17.28
N LEU A 22 -29.06 -36.08 17.54
CA LEU A 22 -28.91 -34.81 16.83
C LEU A 22 -27.54 -34.22 17.18
N LEU A 23 -26.55 -34.38 16.31
CA LEU A 23 -25.31 -33.63 16.35
C LEU A 23 -25.59 -32.17 15.93
N LEU A 24 -25.79 -31.29 16.90
CA LEU A 24 -25.76 -29.85 16.66
C LEU A 24 -24.32 -29.49 16.26
N HIS A 25 -24.07 -29.30 14.97
CA HIS A 25 -22.86 -28.67 14.49
C HIS A 25 -22.97 -27.18 14.79
N ALA A 26 -22.32 -26.74 15.86
CA ALA A 26 -22.05 -25.30 16.08
C ALA A 26 -21.11 -24.85 14.97
N VAL A 27 -21.66 -24.21 13.94
CA VAL A 27 -20.86 -23.45 12.97
C VAL A 27 -20.31 -22.23 13.73
N ALA A 28 -19.10 -22.34 14.26
CA ALA A 28 -18.33 -21.20 14.72
C ALA A 28 -18.02 -20.37 13.49
N GLY A 29 -18.87 -19.38 13.21
CA GLY A 29 -18.56 -18.36 12.20
C GLY A 29 -17.26 -17.68 12.62
N ALA A 30 -16.21 -17.79 11.81
CA ALA A 30 -15.02 -16.99 11.98
C ALA A 30 -15.45 -15.52 11.85
N VAL A 31 -15.53 -14.80 12.96
CA VAL A 31 -15.69 -13.35 12.95
C VAL A 31 -14.40 -12.81 12.34
N ALA A 32 -14.50 -12.30 11.13
CA ALA A 32 -13.37 -11.60 10.50
C ALA A 32 -12.93 -10.48 11.46
N ALA A 33 -11.63 -10.42 11.77
CA ALA A 33 -11.09 -9.38 12.64
C ALA A 33 -11.44 -8.01 12.03
N GLU A 34 -11.95 -7.10 12.87
CA GLU A 34 -12.28 -5.74 12.44
C GLU A 34 -11.01 -5.08 11.87
N PRO A 35 -11.08 -4.39 10.72
CA PRO A 35 -9.93 -3.67 10.17
C PRO A 35 -9.35 -2.70 11.20
N ALA A 36 -8.02 -2.70 11.34
CA ALA A 36 -7.33 -1.88 12.32
C ALA A 36 -6.22 -1.05 11.66
N LEU A 37 -6.12 0.22 12.06
CA LEU A 37 -5.06 1.15 11.67
C LEU A 37 -4.13 1.38 12.86
N THR A 38 -2.87 1.04 12.73
CA THR A 38 -1.85 1.40 13.72
C THR A 38 -1.29 2.79 13.39
N VAL A 39 -1.34 3.72 14.33
CA VAL A 39 -0.73 5.05 14.23
C VAL A 39 0.33 5.21 15.31
N ALA A 40 1.59 5.44 14.90
CA ALA A 40 2.73 5.60 15.79
C ALA A 40 3.40 6.96 15.54
N THR A 41 3.11 7.95 16.38
CA THR A 41 3.63 9.32 16.28
C THR A 41 3.95 9.86 17.67
N GLY A 42 4.94 10.76 17.79
CA GLY A 42 5.28 11.40 19.06
C GLY A 42 5.62 10.44 20.20
N GLY A 43 6.20 9.26 19.88
CA GLY A 43 6.52 8.21 20.87
C GLY A 43 5.31 7.44 21.40
N ARG A 44 4.11 7.65 20.85
CA ARG A 44 2.88 6.94 21.20
C ARG A 44 2.44 6.05 20.05
N THR A 45 1.85 4.90 20.39
CA THR A 45 1.20 4.02 19.43
C THR A 45 -0.26 3.85 19.82
N ALA A 46 -1.15 4.08 18.86
CA ALA A 46 -2.58 3.88 19.01
C ALA A 46 -3.09 2.96 17.89
N ILE A 47 -4.13 2.19 18.19
CA ILE A 47 -4.82 1.34 17.21
C ILE A 47 -6.24 1.87 17.08
N TYR A 48 -6.66 2.12 15.85
CA TYR A 48 -7.97 2.65 15.53
C TYR A 48 -8.74 1.69 14.65
N THR A 49 -10.03 1.56 14.92
CA THR A 49 -10.98 0.94 14.00
C THR A 49 -11.66 2.01 13.15
N PRO A 50 -12.26 1.66 12.00
CA PRO A 50 -13.05 2.60 11.20
C PRO A 50 -14.13 3.29 12.02
N ALA A 51 -14.89 2.53 12.79
CA ALA A 51 -15.96 3.06 13.65
C ALA A 51 -15.42 4.04 14.70
N GLY A 52 -14.28 3.70 15.33
CA GLY A 52 -13.63 4.55 16.32
C GLY A 52 -13.19 5.91 15.75
N LEU A 53 -12.59 5.90 14.54
CA LEU A 53 -12.20 7.14 13.87
C LEU A 53 -13.41 7.98 13.42
N LEU A 54 -14.45 7.34 12.89
CA LEU A 54 -15.67 8.02 12.44
C LEU A 54 -16.48 8.63 13.60
N ALA A 55 -16.25 8.20 14.84
CA ALA A 55 -16.86 8.76 16.04
C ALA A 55 -16.11 9.99 16.58
N LEU A 56 -14.91 10.30 16.08
CA LEU A 56 -14.17 11.48 16.53
C LEU A 56 -14.85 12.80 16.11
N PRO A 57 -14.79 13.85 16.93
CA PRO A 57 -15.39 15.16 16.60
C PRO A 57 -14.82 15.78 15.31
N ALA A 58 -13.60 15.42 14.92
CA ALA A 58 -12.96 15.88 13.70
C ALA A 58 -13.47 15.16 12.43
N ALA A 59 -14.30 14.11 12.57
CA ALA A 59 -14.85 13.38 11.43
C ALA A 59 -15.80 14.28 10.63
N THR A 60 -15.57 14.34 9.32
CA THR A 60 -16.30 15.19 8.38
C THR A 60 -16.55 14.44 7.08
N THR A 61 -17.19 15.12 6.14
CA THR A 61 -17.37 14.63 4.78
C THR A 61 -16.55 15.50 3.82
N VAL A 62 -15.76 14.87 2.94
CA VAL A 62 -14.97 15.59 1.93
C VAL A 62 -15.27 15.02 0.54
N THR A 63 -15.46 15.92 -0.44
CA THR A 63 -15.58 15.53 -1.84
C THR A 63 -14.27 15.81 -2.57
N ILE A 64 -13.72 14.78 -3.20
CA ILE A 64 -12.52 14.82 -4.00
C ILE A 64 -12.94 14.76 -5.48
N PRO A 65 -12.83 15.87 -6.23
CA PRO A 65 -13.37 15.94 -7.59
C PRO A 65 -12.71 14.99 -8.59
N ALA A 66 -11.41 14.74 -8.42
CA ALA A 66 -10.61 13.90 -9.31
C ALA A 66 -9.78 12.91 -8.44
N ASP A 67 -10.47 11.93 -7.87
CA ASP A 67 -9.83 10.92 -7.03
C ASP A 67 -8.86 10.05 -7.83
N VAL A 68 -7.69 9.79 -7.27
CA VAL A 68 -6.61 9.07 -7.97
C VAL A 68 -6.90 7.59 -8.11
N ALA A 69 -7.47 6.96 -7.09
CA ALA A 69 -7.75 5.52 -7.11
C ALA A 69 -8.98 5.20 -7.98
N TYR A 70 -10.04 5.98 -7.84
CA TYR A 70 -11.32 5.76 -8.52
C TYR A 70 -11.45 6.46 -9.88
N LYS A 71 -10.52 7.36 -10.25
CA LYS A 71 -10.50 8.11 -11.53
C LYS A 71 -11.79 8.91 -11.79
N ARG A 72 -12.46 9.36 -10.74
CA ARG A 72 -13.72 10.12 -10.77
C ARG A 72 -13.90 10.94 -9.51
N SER A 73 -14.95 11.74 -9.45
CA SER A 73 -15.34 12.39 -8.19
C SER A 73 -15.82 11.36 -7.18
N MET A 74 -15.31 11.48 -5.96
CA MET A 74 -15.67 10.64 -4.82
C MET A 74 -15.95 11.48 -3.58
N THR A 75 -16.92 11.05 -2.78
CA THR A 75 -17.22 11.66 -1.48
C THR A 75 -16.92 10.66 -0.39
N PHE A 76 -16.13 11.08 0.60
CA PHE A 76 -15.65 10.23 1.67
C PHE A 76 -16.05 10.77 3.04
N ARG A 77 -16.35 9.89 3.99
CA ARG A 77 -16.22 10.20 5.42
C ARG A 77 -14.72 10.22 5.74
N ALA A 78 -14.23 11.26 6.39
CA ALA A 78 -12.80 11.48 6.55
C ALA A 78 -12.48 12.31 7.79
N ILE A 79 -11.21 12.28 8.19
CA ILE A 79 -10.65 13.16 9.23
C ILE A 79 -9.56 14.00 8.59
N PRO A 80 -9.49 15.33 8.81
CA PRO A 80 -8.31 16.12 8.45
C PRO A 80 -7.07 15.48 9.03
N PHE A 81 -6.05 15.21 8.20
CA PHE A 81 -4.90 14.42 8.64
C PHE A 81 -4.15 15.09 9.79
N ALA A 82 -4.13 16.41 9.83
CA ALA A 82 -3.56 17.19 10.92
C ALA A 82 -4.12 16.83 12.30
N ALA A 83 -5.40 16.46 12.38
CA ALA A 83 -6.02 16.05 13.65
C ALA A 83 -5.50 14.68 14.17
N LEU A 84 -4.96 13.84 13.29
CA LEU A 84 -4.35 12.56 13.67
C LEU A 84 -2.88 12.70 14.09
N LEU A 85 -2.21 13.75 13.64
CA LEU A 85 -0.81 14.04 13.94
C LEU A 85 -0.64 15.10 15.03
N GLU A 86 -1.64 15.35 15.85
CA GLU A 86 -1.56 16.31 16.93
C GLU A 86 -0.32 16.04 17.81
N GLY A 87 0.55 17.04 17.94
CA GLY A 87 1.83 16.92 18.65
C GLY A 87 2.99 16.32 17.85
N ALA A 88 2.83 15.99 16.56
CA ALA A 88 3.94 15.60 15.68
C ALA A 88 4.77 16.83 15.29
N ALA A 89 6.10 16.65 15.18
CA ALA A 89 6.99 17.70 14.70
C ALA A 89 6.85 17.88 13.18
N THR A 90 6.89 19.14 12.70
CA THR A 90 6.71 19.46 11.27
C THR A 90 7.89 19.06 10.39
N ASP A 91 9.05 18.83 10.97
CA ASP A 91 10.28 18.37 10.32
C ASP A 91 10.40 16.84 10.21
N ASP A 92 9.44 16.11 10.79
CA ASP A 92 9.34 14.67 10.66
C ASP A 92 8.88 14.25 9.26
N ASN A 93 9.06 12.99 8.98
CA ASN A 93 8.41 12.32 7.86
C ASN A 93 7.39 11.32 8.40
N VAL A 94 6.33 11.12 7.65
CA VAL A 94 5.28 10.16 7.96
C VAL A 94 5.29 9.06 6.92
N ARG A 95 5.46 7.83 7.37
CA ARG A 95 5.40 6.63 6.55
C ARG A 95 4.00 6.04 6.62
N PHE A 96 3.47 5.72 5.46
CA PHE A 96 2.23 4.99 5.24
C PHE A 96 2.57 3.61 4.71
N VAL A 97 2.07 2.56 5.33
CA VAL A 97 2.23 1.18 4.87
C VAL A 97 0.86 0.63 4.51
N ALA A 98 0.72 0.14 3.29
CA ALA A 98 -0.48 -0.51 2.80
C ALA A 98 -0.42 -2.04 2.98
N ALA A 99 -1.56 -2.69 2.96
CA ALA A 99 -1.69 -4.13 3.15
C ALA A 99 -0.96 -4.96 2.08
N ASP A 100 -0.75 -4.40 0.89
CA ASP A 100 -0.07 -5.07 -0.23
C ASP A 100 1.45 -4.86 -0.27
N GLY A 101 2.00 -4.11 0.70
CA GLY A 101 3.43 -3.81 0.80
C GLY A 101 3.87 -2.51 0.12
N PHE A 102 2.93 -1.71 -0.42
CA PHE A 102 3.24 -0.33 -0.82
C PHE A 102 3.61 0.49 0.42
N ALA A 103 4.65 1.33 0.33
CA ALA A 103 5.11 2.14 1.45
C ALA A 103 5.53 3.55 1.01
N ALA A 104 4.66 4.53 1.25
CA ALA A 104 4.95 5.94 0.97
C ALA A 104 5.48 6.66 2.20
N THR A 105 6.48 7.52 2.01
CA THR A 105 6.98 8.42 3.06
C THR A 105 6.82 9.86 2.60
N LEU A 106 6.03 10.64 3.34
CA LEU A 106 5.70 12.02 3.04
C LEU A 106 6.23 12.96 4.14
N PRO A 107 6.65 14.19 3.80
CA PRO A 107 6.97 15.19 4.81
C PRO A 107 5.74 15.50 5.69
N ALA A 108 5.89 15.54 6.99
CA ALA A 108 4.83 15.90 7.92
C ALA A 108 4.28 17.31 7.65
N ALA A 109 5.16 18.24 7.24
CA ALA A 109 4.75 19.60 6.86
C ALA A 109 3.66 19.63 5.77
N ALA A 110 3.74 18.73 4.76
CA ALA A 110 2.72 18.64 3.72
C ALA A 110 1.38 18.11 4.26
N LEU A 111 1.43 17.15 5.19
CA LEU A 111 0.26 16.52 5.81
C LEU A 111 -0.45 17.42 6.83
N LEU A 112 0.30 18.33 7.44
CA LEU A 112 -0.19 19.31 8.43
C LEU A 112 -0.68 20.61 7.78
N ALA A 113 -0.41 20.81 6.48
CA ALA A 113 -0.82 22.02 5.76
C ALA A 113 -2.35 22.13 5.68
N HIS A 114 -2.89 23.31 5.99
CA HIS A 114 -4.35 23.57 5.97
C HIS A 114 -4.71 24.92 5.34
N ASP A 115 -3.75 25.82 5.15
CA ASP A 115 -3.98 27.21 4.71
C ASP A 115 -3.94 27.37 3.20
N GLY A 116 -5.09 27.16 2.54
CA GLY A 116 -5.22 27.45 1.10
C GLY A 116 -4.45 26.56 0.13
N GLY A 117 -3.54 25.68 0.64
CA GLY A 117 -2.75 24.72 -0.11
C GLY A 117 -3.47 23.37 -0.38
N ALA A 118 -2.70 22.35 -0.68
CA ALA A 118 -3.19 20.96 -0.65
C ALA A 118 -3.52 20.57 0.79
N VAL A 119 -4.66 19.92 1.01
CA VAL A 119 -5.08 19.47 2.33
C VAL A 119 -5.25 17.97 2.35
N ALA A 120 -4.54 17.32 3.26
CA ALA A 120 -4.60 15.88 3.46
C ALA A 120 -5.78 15.47 4.35
N TYR A 121 -6.48 14.40 3.96
CA TYR A 121 -7.50 13.75 4.77
C TYR A 121 -7.24 12.25 4.84
N LEU A 122 -7.47 11.63 5.99
CA LEU A 122 -7.63 10.20 6.08
C LEU A 122 -9.10 9.87 5.80
N ALA A 123 -9.39 9.35 4.63
CA ALA A 123 -10.69 8.80 4.27
C ALA A 123 -10.87 7.43 4.92
N ILE A 124 -12.08 7.18 5.44
CA ILE A 124 -12.42 6.00 6.23
C ILE A 124 -13.64 5.35 5.60
N GLU A 125 -13.54 4.09 5.22
CA GLU A 125 -14.64 3.33 4.65
C GLU A 125 -15.60 2.90 5.76
N PRO A 126 -16.86 3.37 5.73
CA PRO A 126 -17.86 2.92 6.69
C PRO A 126 -18.28 1.48 6.39
N ALA A 127 -18.44 0.65 7.42
CA ALA A 127 -18.87 -0.75 7.25
C ALA A 127 -20.27 -0.86 6.61
N GLU A 128 -21.16 0.09 6.94
CA GLU A 128 -22.54 0.17 6.43
C GLU A 128 -22.66 0.74 5.01
N ALA A 129 -21.59 1.37 4.51
CA ALA A 129 -21.55 1.99 3.18
C ALA A 129 -20.19 1.75 2.50
N PRO A 130 -19.88 0.52 2.13
CA PRO A 130 -18.59 0.18 1.54
C PRO A 130 -18.37 0.89 0.21
N TRP A 131 -17.11 1.23 -0.06
CA TRP A 131 -16.75 1.89 -1.31
C TRP A 131 -16.79 0.91 -2.49
N PRO A 132 -16.99 1.39 -3.71
CA PRO A 132 -16.97 0.53 -4.88
C PRO A 132 -15.59 -0.11 -5.06
N PRO A 133 -15.51 -1.25 -5.75
CA PRO A 133 -14.23 -1.86 -6.08
C PRO A 133 -13.37 -0.96 -6.98
N LEU A 134 -12.05 -1.03 -6.82
CA LEU A 134 -11.08 -0.25 -7.62
C LEU A 134 -11.11 -0.64 -9.10
N LYS A 135 -11.43 -1.88 -9.40
CA LYS A 135 -11.55 -2.41 -10.77
C LYS A 135 -12.84 -3.19 -10.92
N ALA A 136 -13.48 -3.03 -12.06
CA ALA A 136 -14.67 -3.79 -12.40
C ALA A 136 -14.39 -5.31 -12.29
N GLY A 137 -15.31 -6.04 -11.66
CA GLY A 137 -15.21 -7.48 -11.46
C GLY A 137 -14.25 -7.92 -10.31
N GLN A 138 -13.70 -6.98 -9.56
CA GLN A 138 -12.92 -7.26 -8.35
C GLN A 138 -13.71 -6.85 -7.10
N THR A 139 -13.30 -7.35 -5.93
CA THR A 139 -13.96 -7.07 -4.65
C THR A 139 -13.24 -6.02 -3.79
N GLY A 140 -11.99 -5.67 -4.10
CA GLY A 140 -11.18 -4.77 -3.29
C GLY A 140 -11.47 -3.29 -3.55
N SER A 141 -11.83 -2.54 -2.50
CA SER A 141 -11.91 -1.07 -2.49
C SER A 141 -10.57 -0.43 -2.14
N ALA A 142 -10.50 0.93 -2.11
CA ALA A 142 -9.37 1.66 -1.52
C ALA A 142 -9.38 1.65 0.03
N GLY A 143 -10.43 1.12 0.62
CA GLY A 143 -10.59 1.04 2.08
C GLY A 143 -9.76 -0.05 2.76
N PRO A 144 -9.82 -0.13 4.09
CA PRO A 144 -10.66 0.72 4.96
C PRO A 144 -10.10 2.14 5.20
N PHE A 145 -8.81 2.38 4.94
CA PHE A 145 -8.16 3.67 5.17
C PHE A 145 -7.40 4.12 3.92
N TYR A 146 -7.63 5.36 3.51
CA TYR A 146 -7.09 5.93 2.28
C TYR A 146 -6.69 7.39 2.50
N LEU A 147 -5.44 7.75 2.17
CA LEU A 147 -4.98 9.13 2.20
C LEU A 147 -5.45 9.83 0.93
N VAL A 148 -6.30 10.84 1.07
CA VAL A 148 -6.83 11.64 -0.04
C VAL A 148 -6.43 13.12 0.12
N TRP A 149 -6.37 13.83 -1.00
CA TRP A 149 -5.96 15.23 -1.02
C TRP A 149 -7.01 16.11 -1.66
N LEU A 150 -7.37 17.18 -0.97
CA LEU A 150 -8.12 18.28 -1.54
C LEU A 150 -7.15 19.29 -2.14
N ARG A 151 -7.34 19.70 -3.39
CA ARG A 151 -6.46 20.60 -4.15
C ARG A 151 -5.01 20.12 -4.24
N PRO A 152 -4.74 18.89 -4.70
CA PRO A 152 -3.39 18.30 -4.74
C PRO A 152 -2.41 19.13 -5.59
N GLU A 153 -2.89 19.83 -6.61
CA GLU A 153 -2.10 20.71 -7.49
C GLU A 153 -1.43 21.87 -6.76
N LYS A 154 -2.01 22.32 -5.63
CA LYS A 154 -1.44 23.39 -4.80
C LYS A 154 -0.29 22.94 -3.92
N GLY A 155 -0.07 21.63 -3.77
CA GLY A 155 1.02 21.04 -3.01
C GLY A 155 1.98 20.23 -3.87
N ALA A 156 1.84 20.27 -5.21
CA ALA A 156 2.57 19.39 -6.14
C ALA A 156 2.50 17.91 -5.74
N ILE A 157 1.36 17.47 -5.27
CA ILE A 157 1.10 16.09 -4.83
C ILE A 157 1.00 15.18 -6.04
N THR A 158 1.83 14.14 -6.08
CA THR A 158 1.83 13.12 -7.16
C THR A 158 0.91 11.95 -6.83
N THR A 159 0.64 11.09 -7.81
CA THR A 159 -0.25 9.93 -7.66
C THR A 159 0.23 8.92 -6.62
N GLU A 160 1.55 8.80 -6.42
CA GLU A 160 2.16 7.90 -5.45
C GLU A 160 1.99 8.37 -4.00
N GLN A 161 1.55 9.60 -3.80
CA GLN A 161 1.27 10.18 -2.48
C GLN A 161 -0.19 10.01 -2.03
N TRP A 162 -0.89 9.04 -2.64
CA TRP A 162 -2.26 8.65 -2.30
C TRP A 162 -2.30 7.17 -1.86
N PRO A 163 -1.59 6.78 -0.79
CA PRO A 163 -1.64 5.41 -0.31
C PRO A 163 -3.05 5.03 0.13
N TYR A 164 -3.50 3.86 -0.29
CA TYR A 164 -4.79 3.28 0.06
C TYR A 164 -4.61 1.89 0.69
N GLN A 165 -5.66 1.32 1.29
CA GLN A 165 -5.60 0.10 2.09
C GLN A 165 -4.53 0.18 3.19
N ILE A 166 -4.41 1.35 3.81
CA ILE A 166 -3.39 1.65 4.81
C ILE A 166 -3.62 0.79 6.06
N VAL A 167 -2.56 0.17 6.57
CA VAL A 167 -2.59 -0.61 7.83
C VAL A 167 -1.73 0.02 8.92
N ARG A 168 -0.77 0.90 8.54
CA ARG A 168 0.13 1.57 9.49
C ARG A 168 0.49 2.96 9.01
N ILE A 169 0.51 3.90 9.97
CA ILE A 169 1.00 5.27 9.81
C ILE A 169 1.99 5.52 10.94
N GLU A 170 3.19 6.00 10.62
CA GLU A 170 4.20 6.24 11.65
C GLU A 170 5.13 7.41 11.31
N ALA A 171 5.52 8.17 12.33
CA ALA A 171 6.56 9.17 12.22
C ALA A 171 7.91 8.48 12.09
N VAL A 172 8.71 8.88 11.11
CA VAL A 172 10.01 8.27 10.80
C VAL A 172 11.04 9.33 10.41
N ALA A 173 12.32 9.00 10.57
CA ALA A 173 13.38 9.80 9.99
C ALA A 173 13.31 9.79 8.45
N SER A 174 13.93 10.77 7.78
CA SER A 174 13.96 10.82 6.33
C SER A 174 14.52 9.54 5.71
N LEU A 175 14.08 9.21 4.50
CA LEU A 175 14.56 8.03 3.76
C LEU A 175 16.09 8.01 3.65
N ALA A 176 16.73 9.16 3.42
CA ALA A 176 18.18 9.26 3.34
C ALA A 176 18.89 8.95 4.67
N LYS A 177 18.29 9.28 5.80
CA LYS A 177 18.83 8.92 7.14
C LYS A 177 18.62 7.45 7.46
N ARG A 178 17.48 6.90 7.12
CA ARG A 178 17.14 5.49 7.39
C ARG A 178 17.89 4.53 6.45
N PHE A 179 18.10 4.94 5.20
CA PHE A 179 18.69 4.14 4.13
C PHE A 179 19.85 4.87 3.45
N PRO A 180 21.00 5.06 4.11
CA PRO A 180 22.14 5.77 3.52
C PRO A 180 22.66 5.10 2.24
N MET A 181 22.39 3.79 2.03
CA MET A 181 22.80 3.04 0.85
C MET A 181 22.08 3.46 -0.44
N ILE A 182 20.97 4.21 -0.36
CA ILE A 182 20.29 4.75 -1.54
C ILE A 182 20.79 6.15 -1.92
N VAL A 183 21.59 6.80 -1.05
CA VAL A 183 22.04 8.17 -1.25
C VAL A 183 23.14 8.19 -2.33
N PRO A 184 23.04 9.08 -3.34
CA PRO A 184 24.09 9.21 -4.33
C PRO A 184 25.38 9.77 -3.72
N ALA A 185 26.50 9.75 -4.47
CA ALA A 185 27.79 10.21 -3.98
C ALA A 185 27.71 11.63 -3.39
N LEU A 186 28.23 11.83 -2.19
CA LEU A 186 28.17 13.10 -1.45
C LEU A 186 28.90 14.25 -2.17
N LYS A 187 29.92 13.94 -2.99
CA LYS A 187 30.73 14.90 -3.75
C LYS A 187 29.97 15.58 -4.91
N LEU A 188 28.79 15.09 -5.28
CA LEU A 188 28.00 15.69 -6.35
C LEU A 188 27.49 17.08 -5.93
N PRO A 189 27.61 18.11 -6.80
CA PRO A 189 27.04 19.43 -6.52
C PRO A 189 25.53 19.39 -6.27
N ALA A 190 24.98 20.37 -5.55
CA ALA A 190 23.55 20.43 -5.21
C ALA A 190 22.63 20.37 -6.45
N GLY A 191 22.98 21.05 -7.54
CA GLY A 191 22.22 21.07 -8.80
C GLY A 191 22.52 19.92 -9.76
N HIS A 192 23.27 18.90 -9.35
CA HIS A 192 23.67 17.82 -10.26
C HIS A 192 22.45 16.94 -10.64
N PRO A 193 22.29 16.55 -11.93
CA PRO A 193 21.15 15.75 -12.41
C PRO A 193 20.91 14.45 -11.62
N ILE A 194 21.96 13.80 -11.14
CA ILE A 194 21.85 12.60 -10.30
C ILE A 194 21.13 12.90 -8.97
N ARG A 195 21.28 14.07 -8.38
CA ARG A 195 20.55 14.46 -7.17
C ARG A 195 19.06 14.70 -7.46
N ALA A 196 18.75 15.33 -8.59
CA ALA A 196 17.38 15.47 -9.05
C ALA A 196 16.75 14.08 -9.34
N GLY A 197 17.51 13.18 -9.96
CA GLY A 197 17.09 11.79 -10.17
C GLY A 197 16.86 11.02 -8.87
N PHE A 198 17.66 11.26 -7.83
CA PHE A 198 17.42 10.71 -6.49
C PHE A 198 16.11 11.22 -5.89
N ALA A 199 15.81 12.51 -6.04
CA ALA A 199 14.53 13.07 -5.61
C ALA A 199 13.34 12.46 -6.38
N ALA A 200 13.49 12.23 -7.70
CA ALA A 200 12.51 11.53 -8.52
C ALA A 200 12.31 10.07 -8.06
N PHE A 201 13.40 9.36 -7.76
CA PHE A 201 13.37 8.00 -7.21
C PHE A 201 12.60 7.94 -5.89
N GLN A 202 12.86 8.87 -4.97
CA GLN A 202 12.15 8.95 -3.68
C GLN A 202 10.66 9.25 -3.86
N ARG A 203 10.27 9.95 -4.90
CA ARG A 203 8.88 10.36 -5.15
C ARG A 203 8.07 9.26 -5.85
N HIS A 204 8.68 8.57 -6.83
CA HIS A 204 7.95 7.71 -7.76
C HIS A 204 8.28 6.21 -7.64
N CYS A 205 9.47 5.84 -7.19
CA CYS A 205 9.97 4.47 -7.30
C CYS A 205 10.05 3.74 -5.97
N ILE A 206 10.57 4.40 -4.93
CA ILE A 206 10.84 3.78 -3.62
C ILE A 206 9.56 3.33 -2.90
N VAL A 207 8.41 3.86 -3.31
CA VAL A 207 7.09 3.48 -2.78
C VAL A 207 6.71 2.03 -3.11
N CYS A 208 7.34 1.46 -4.14
CA CYS A 208 7.15 0.07 -4.57
C CYS A 208 8.46 -0.73 -4.58
N HIS A 209 9.61 -0.08 -4.77
CA HIS A 209 10.91 -0.70 -4.96
C HIS A 209 11.88 -0.40 -3.82
N THR A 210 12.80 -1.32 -3.57
CA THR A 210 14.02 -1.05 -2.82
C THR A 210 15.18 -0.71 -3.77
N LEU A 211 16.28 -0.22 -3.21
CA LEU A 211 17.55 -0.04 -3.92
C LEU A 211 18.69 -0.33 -2.94
N ASN A 212 19.57 -1.25 -3.26
CA ASN A 212 20.60 -1.75 -2.34
C ASN A 212 20.03 -2.30 -1.01
N GLY A 213 18.83 -2.86 -1.03
CA GLY A 213 18.11 -3.29 0.17
C GLY A 213 17.53 -2.13 1.00
N GLY A 214 17.69 -0.89 0.55
CA GLY A 214 17.12 0.29 1.22
C GLY A 214 15.74 0.66 0.67
N GLY A 215 14.80 0.86 1.58
CA GLY A 215 13.40 1.14 1.30
C GLY A 215 12.49 0.31 2.19
N ASP A 216 11.23 0.72 2.29
CA ASP A 216 10.22 0.03 3.13
C ASP A 216 9.28 -0.86 2.32
N ALA A 217 9.24 -0.65 1.00
CA ALA A 217 8.30 -1.33 0.12
C ALA A 217 8.76 -2.76 -0.22
N THR A 218 7.77 -3.65 -0.39
CA THR A 218 8.00 -5.06 -0.76
C THR A 218 7.26 -5.46 -2.04
N LEU A 219 6.70 -4.47 -2.76
CA LEU A 219 5.82 -4.70 -3.91
C LEU A 219 6.59 -5.02 -5.19
N GLY A 220 7.71 -4.33 -5.41
CA GLY A 220 8.58 -4.49 -6.57
C GLY A 220 9.98 -5.01 -6.20
N PRO A 221 10.79 -5.43 -7.20
CA PRO A 221 12.15 -5.88 -6.96
C PRO A 221 13.08 -4.73 -6.52
N ASP A 222 14.21 -5.10 -5.92
CA ASP A 222 15.31 -4.16 -5.72
C ASP A 222 15.86 -3.68 -7.06
N LEU A 223 16.09 -2.36 -7.20
CA LEU A 223 16.53 -1.74 -8.45
C LEU A 223 18.06 -1.64 -8.58
N ASN A 224 18.82 -2.32 -7.72
CA ASN A 224 20.29 -2.37 -7.84
C ASN A 224 20.88 -3.75 -7.56
N VAL A 225 20.27 -4.56 -6.72
CA VAL A 225 20.78 -5.87 -6.30
C VAL A 225 19.76 -6.96 -6.63
N PRO A 226 20.16 -8.07 -7.27
CA PRO A 226 21.50 -8.37 -7.77
C PRO A 226 21.89 -7.59 -9.05
N TYR A 227 20.90 -7.10 -9.83
CA TYR A 227 21.12 -6.41 -11.09
C TYR A 227 20.33 -5.10 -11.17
N ASN A 228 21.03 -4.04 -11.57
CA ASN A 228 20.40 -2.77 -11.86
C ASN A 228 19.74 -2.83 -13.27
N PRO A 229 18.54 -2.27 -13.45
CA PRO A 229 17.85 -2.30 -14.76
C PRO A 229 18.68 -1.65 -15.89
N THR A 230 19.61 -0.75 -15.58
CA THR A 230 20.50 -0.14 -16.57
C THR A 230 21.62 -1.10 -17.06
N GLU A 231 21.81 -2.26 -16.41
CA GLU A 231 22.80 -3.26 -16.79
C GLU A 231 22.25 -4.25 -17.81
N TYR A 232 20.92 -4.56 -17.75
CA TYR A 232 20.34 -5.60 -18.62
C TYR A 232 19.28 -5.08 -19.59
N LEU A 233 18.77 -3.87 -19.40
CA LEU A 233 17.85 -3.24 -20.34
C LEU A 233 18.57 -2.18 -21.19
N ARG A 234 18.30 -2.18 -22.48
CA ARG A 234 18.71 -1.07 -23.34
C ARG A 234 18.03 0.23 -22.87
N PRO A 235 18.68 1.40 -23.00
CA PRO A 235 18.14 2.66 -22.50
C PRO A 235 16.73 3.02 -23.03
N ASP A 236 16.45 2.70 -24.31
CA ASP A 236 15.15 2.90 -24.93
C ASP A 236 14.07 1.94 -24.37
N ALA A 237 14.45 0.68 -24.10
CA ALA A 237 13.56 -0.32 -23.50
C ALA A 237 13.23 0.07 -22.04
N LEU A 238 14.22 0.52 -21.27
CA LEU A 238 13.98 0.98 -19.89
C LEU A 238 13.08 2.21 -19.84
N ARG A 239 13.27 3.17 -20.75
CA ARG A 239 12.35 4.32 -20.87
C ARG A 239 10.93 3.87 -21.17
N ARG A 240 10.74 2.97 -22.14
CA ARG A 240 9.41 2.45 -22.49
C ARG A 240 8.79 1.67 -21.34
N LEU A 241 9.58 0.86 -20.62
CA LEU A 241 9.11 0.14 -19.44
C LEU A 241 8.53 1.09 -18.38
N ILE A 242 9.22 2.21 -18.09
CA ILE A 242 8.74 3.20 -17.12
C ILE A 242 7.51 3.94 -17.64
N ARG A 243 7.51 4.32 -18.93
CA ARG A 243 6.38 5.02 -19.55
C ARG A 243 5.11 4.18 -19.64
N ASP A 244 5.26 2.92 -20.02
CA ASP A 244 4.17 1.95 -20.09
C ASP A 244 4.72 0.51 -19.93
N PRO A 245 4.65 -0.05 -18.74
CA PRO A 245 5.14 -1.40 -18.47
C PRO A 245 4.52 -2.47 -19.37
N GLN A 246 3.27 -2.28 -19.81
CA GLN A 246 2.55 -3.22 -20.65
C GLN A 246 2.91 -3.10 -22.14
N ALA A 247 3.61 -2.03 -22.55
CA ALA A 247 4.03 -1.83 -23.94
C ALA A 247 5.19 -2.74 -24.38
N LEU A 248 6.02 -3.20 -23.43
CA LEU A 248 7.11 -4.13 -23.74
C LEU A 248 6.63 -5.58 -23.76
N HIS A 249 5.84 -5.95 -22.79
CA HIS A 249 5.24 -7.27 -22.66
C HIS A 249 4.02 -7.19 -21.75
N ARG A 250 2.95 -7.88 -22.11
CA ARG A 250 1.71 -7.87 -21.35
C ARG A 250 1.75 -8.92 -20.24
N TRP A 251 1.97 -8.47 -19.02
CA TRP A 251 1.88 -9.31 -17.82
C TRP A 251 0.58 -9.03 -17.08
N PRO A 252 -0.37 -9.98 -17.03
CA PRO A 252 -1.65 -9.78 -16.34
C PRO A 252 -1.52 -9.41 -14.86
N ALA A 253 -0.47 -9.91 -14.21
CA ALA A 253 -0.18 -9.66 -12.79
C ALA A 253 0.72 -8.43 -12.53
N ALA A 254 1.13 -7.69 -13.57
CA ALA A 254 1.99 -6.52 -13.39
C ALA A 254 1.25 -5.42 -12.60
N ARG A 255 1.93 -4.91 -11.57
CA ARG A 255 1.40 -3.85 -10.70
C ARG A 255 2.06 -2.51 -10.93
N MET A 256 3.22 -2.46 -11.61
CA MET A 256 3.90 -1.21 -11.92
C MET A 256 2.99 -0.32 -12.77
N PRO A 257 2.68 0.92 -12.33
CA PRO A 257 1.87 1.85 -13.12
C PRO A 257 2.67 2.41 -14.29
N ALA A 258 1.97 2.94 -15.26
CA ALA A 258 2.55 3.76 -16.33
C ALA A 258 2.79 5.18 -15.81
N PHE A 259 3.98 5.74 -16.10
CA PHE A 259 4.33 7.12 -15.76
C PHE A 259 4.31 7.99 -17.03
N ASP A 260 3.22 8.67 -17.28
CA ASP A 260 3.12 9.60 -18.41
C ASP A 260 4.01 10.85 -18.22
N SER A 261 4.12 11.68 -19.24
CA SER A 261 4.98 12.87 -19.20
C SER A 261 4.44 14.00 -18.29
N ARG A 262 3.21 13.90 -17.82
CA ARG A 262 2.64 14.83 -16.82
C ARG A 262 3.05 14.40 -15.40
N THR A 263 3.01 13.11 -15.12
CA THR A 263 3.39 12.52 -13.83
C THR A 263 4.90 12.52 -13.64
N LEU A 264 5.65 12.14 -14.68
CA LEU A 264 7.11 12.09 -14.70
C LEU A 264 7.62 12.77 -15.99
N PRO A 265 7.89 14.07 -16.00
CA PRO A 265 8.40 14.80 -17.16
C PRO A 265 9.66 14.17 -17.76
N ASP A 266 9.88 14.33 -19.08
CA ASP A 266 11.01 13.68 -19.78
C ASP A 266 12.37 14.04 -19.21
N ARG A 267 12.53 15.29 -18.74
CA ARG A 267 13.74 15.72 -18.05
C ARG A 267 13.93 14.93 -16.74
N GLU A 268 12.88 14.83 -15.93
CA GLU A 268 12.93 14.11 -14.65
C GLU A 268 13.18 12.61 -14.87
N LEU A 269 12.57 12.02 -15.91
CA LEU A 269 12.87 10.63 -16.31
C LEU A 269 14.36 10.47 -16.70
N ALA A 270 14.94 11.43 -17.43
CA ALA A 270 16.36 11.38 -17.78
C ALA A 270 17.26 11.48 -16.54
N GLU A 271 16.90 12.33 -15.60
CA GLU A 271 17.59 12.49 -14.30
C GLU A 271 17.47 11.23 -13.44
N LEU A 272 16.28 10.60 -13.38
CA LEU A 272 16.06 9.32 -12.72
C LEU A 272 16.95 8.21 -13.31
N LEU A 273 17.01 8.09 -14.62
CA LEU A 273 17.87 7.10 -15.28
C LEU A 273 19.36 7.36 -15.03
N ALA A 274 19.77 8.63 -14.95
CA ALA A 274 21.14 9.00 -14.57
C ALA A 274 21.44 8.57 -13.11
N TYR A 275 20.49 8.75 -12.20
CA TYR A 275 20.62 8.27 -10.82
C TYR A 275 20.72 6.73 -10.76
N LEU A 276 19.84 6.00 -11.42
CA LEU A 276 19.90 4.53 -11.44
C LEU A 276 21.24 4.04 -11.98
N ARG A 277 21.72 4.60 -13.08
CA ARG A 277 23.05 4.25 -13.65
C ARG A 277 24.18 4.56 -12.67
N HIS A 278 24.14 5.71 -12.00
CA HIS A 278 25.10 6.06 -10.95
C HIS A 278 25.12 5.05 -9.81
N MET A 279 23.95 4.52 -9.44
CA MET A 279 23.85 3.54 -8.37
C MET A 279 24.28 2.13 -8.81
N ALA A 280 24.26 1.80 -10.10
CA ALA A 280 24.78 0.52 -10.62
C ALA A 280 26.24 0.27 -10.23
N ASP A 281 27.06 1.33 -10.23
CA ASP A 281 28.46 1.28 -9.78
C ASP A 281 28.63 1.35 -8.25
N ARG A 282 27.54 1.36 -7.49
CA ARG A 282 27.49 1.58 -6.04
C ARG A 282 26.64 0.51 -5.34
N LYS A 283 26.79 -0.74 -5.78
CA LYS A 283 26.07 -1.86 -5.17
C LYS A 283 26.50 -2.09 -3.73
N VAL A 284 25.50 -2.22 -2.87
CA VAL A 284 25.68 -2.69 -1.49
C VAL A 284 24.89 -3.98 -1.37
N VAL A 285 25.59 -5.09 -1.25
CA VAL A 285 24.93 -6.40 -1.06
C VAL A 285 24.53 -6.48 0.42
N PRO A 286 23.22 -6.58 0.73
CA PRO A 286 22.80 -6.81 2.11
C PRO A 286 23.45 -8.09 2.66
N PRO A 287 23.82 -8.13 3.94
CA PRO A 287 24.25 -9.38 4.54
C PRO A 287 23.13 -10.42 4.38
N VAL A 288 23.51 -11.60 3.88
CA VAL A 288 22.58 -12.73 3.76
C VAL A 288 22.05 -13.02 5.16
N ALA A 289 20.74 -12.86 5.36
CA ALA A 289 20.11 -13.29 6.61
C ALA A 289 20.34 -14.80 6.75
N LYS A 290 21.07 -15.20 7.79
CA LYS A 290 21.31 -16.61 8.14
C LYS A 290 20.05 -17.22 8.74
#